data_cdd311f0dbac6d0324bdb6b963c1b285
#
_entry.id   cdd311f0dbac6d0324bdb6b963c1b285
#
_cell.length_a   1.000
_cell.length_b   1.000
_cell.length_c   1.000
_cell.angle_alpha   90.00
_cell.angle_beta   90.00
_cell.angle_gamma   90.00
#
_symmetry.space_group_name_H-M   'P 1'
#
loop_
_entity.id
_entity.type
_entity.pdbx_description
1 polymer ?
#
loop_
_entity_poly.entity_id
_entity_poly.type
_entity_poly.pdbx_seq_one_letter_code
_entity_poly.pdbx_strand_id
1 'polypeptide(L)'
;SDSYFSAKKMHECTIPDGQEPTTLIKGRKGGKYILAIDPSFSNSPTSDFFAMSILELDDENEQGMLVHSYAVAGGDLKDHINYLFYVMTNFNIEMICIDNAGFQFIDSANENGLFRKNKINLSFFDFNSETEGVDYEKAVRDAKRKYNKTSGAICFKQVFTSEFIRKANEHLQACIDHKKIWFAAKTTANENAFNKTTSQGVRTDKLNAENLLDFIEIQDDMIYQTKRQCALVEVKSTPRGTQTFDLPLHLKK
;
A
#
# COMPACT_ATOMS: atom_id res chain seq x y z
N SER A 1 25.99 3.01 11.50
CA SER A 1 25.70 2.15 10.35
C SER A 1 24.92 2.96 9.36
N ASP A 2 25.31 2.93 8.10
CA ASP A 2 24.59 3.66 7.08
C ASP A 2 23.27 2.92 6.82
N SER A 3 22.17 3.66 6.84
CA SER A 3 20.87 3.16 6.48
C SER A 3 20.89 2.56 5.06
N TYR A 4 20.17 1.47 4.83
CA TYR A 4 20.09 0.86 3.51
C TYR A 4 19.42 1.79 2.49
N PHE A 5 18.34 2.47 2.89
CA PHE A 5 17.70 3.48 2.06
C PHE A 5 18.17 4.89 2.46
N SER A 6 18.64 5.66 1.49
CA SER A 6 19.09 7.03 1.74
C SER A 6 17.95 7.97 2.08
N ALA A 7 17.93 8.50 3.30
CA ALA A 7 16.96 9.50 3.72
C ALA A 7 16.98 10.75 2.83
N LYS A 8 18.17 11.17 2.36
CA LYS A 8 18.33 12.29 1.42
C LYS A 8 17.62 12.03 0.10
N LYS A 9 17.85 10.85 -0.50
CA LYS A 9 17.21 10.48 -1.77
C LYS A 9 15.69 10.33 -1.63
N MET A 10 15.20 9.78 -0.53
CA MET A 10 13.76 9.73 -0.25
C MET A 10 13.15 11.12 -0.10
N HIS A 11 13.88 12.06 0.53
CA HIS A 11 13.45 13.45 0.59
C HIS A 11 13.37 14.07 -0.82
N GLU A 12 14.35 13.80 -1.68
CA GLU A 12 14.34 14.25 -3.08
C GLU A 12 13.21 13.65 -3.91
N CYS A 13 12.67 12.48 -3.50
CA CYS A 13 11.49 11.84 -4.08
C CYS A 13 10.19 12.23 -3.36
N THR A 14 10.19 13.22 -2.48
CA THR A 14 9.01 13.69 -1.78
C THR A 14 8.50 14.98 -2.42
N ILE A 15 7.22 15.01 -2.75
CA ILE A 15 6.57 16.23 -3.22
C ILE A 15 6.56 17.26 -2.09
N PRO A 16 6.95 18.51 -2.31
CA PRO A 16 6.95 19.55 -1.29
C PRO A 16 5.55 19.77 -0.69
N ASP A 17 5.51 20.07 0.60
CA ASP A 17 4.26 20.28 1.33
C ASP A 17 3.34 21.30 0.63
N GLY A 18 2.07 20.98 0.55
CA GLY A 18 1.05 21.81 -0.09
C GLY A 18 1.08 21.84 -1.62
N GLN A 19 2.02 21.13 -2.26
CA GLN A 19 2.04 20.96 -3.72
C GLN A 19 1.28 19.69 -4.13
N GLU A 20 0.78 19.67 -5.35
CA GLU A 20 0.14 18.47 -5.92
C GLU A 20 1.19 17.52 -6.49
N PRO A 21 0.98 16.21 -6.38
CA PRO A 21 -0.13 15.56 -5.68
C PRO A 21 0.09 15.45 -4.18
N THR A 22 -0.99 15.70 -3.42
CA THR A 22 -1.03 15.50 -1.98
C THR A 22 -1.47 14.08 -1.63
N THR A 23 -1.39 13.72 -0.34
CA THR A 23 -2.00 12.52 0.22
C THR A 23 -3.48 12.42 -0.21
N LEU A 24 -3.90 11.25 -0.64
CA LEU A 24 -5.25 11.02 -1.15
C LEU A 24 -6.08 10.23 -0.15
N ILE A 25 -7.32 10.64 0.07
CA ILE A 25 -8.35 9.84 0.76
C ILE A 25 -9.33 9.22 -0.23
N LYS A 26 -9.27 9.63 -1.49
CA LYS A 26 -9.98 9.06 -2.62
C LYS A 26 -9.14 9.18 -3.88
N GLY A 27 -9.20 8.18 -4.73
CA GLY A 27 -8.52 8.17 -6.02
C GLY A 27 -8.99 9.29 -6.94
N ARG A 28 -8.08 9.80 -7.75
CA ARG A 28 -8.37 10.80 -8.78
C ARG A 28 -9.11 10.18 -9.96
N LYS A 29 -9.89 10.98 -10.68
CA LYS A 29 -10.58 10.51 -11.88
C LYS A 29 -9.56 10.05 -12.92
N GLY A 30 -9.72 8.81 -13.39
CA GLY A 30 -8.80 8.18 -14.33
C GLY A 30 -7.50 7.67 -13.72
N GLY A 31 -7.30 7.85 -12.41
CA GLY A 31 -6.13 7.30 -11.70
C GLY A 31 -6.18 5.77 -11.66
N LYS A 32 -5.01 5.17 -11.65
CA LYS A 32 -4.79 3.73 -11.52
C LYS A 32 -3.96 3.48 -10.27
N TYR A 33 -4.35 2.50 -9.47
CA TYR A 33 -3.75 2.27 -8.17
C TYR A 33 -3.41 0.81 -7.95
N ILE A 34 -2.31 0.59 -7.24
CA ILE A 34 -1.93 -0.71 -6.69
C ILE A 34 -2.06 -0.64 -5.18
N LEU A 35 -2.62 -1.68 -4.58
CA LEU A 35 -2.73 -1.87 -3.15
C LEU A 35 -1.75 -2.97 -2.71
N ALA A 36 -0.86 -2.65 -1.79
CA ALA A 36 -0.06 -3.63 -1.06
C ALA A 36 -0.67 -3.86 0.33
N ILE A 37 -0.75 -5.12 0.76
CA ILE A 37 -1.27 -5.51 2.08
C ILE A 37 -0.25 -6.38 2.78
N ASP A 38 0.14 -5.97 3.98
CA ASP A 38 0.94 -6.76 4.92
C ASP A 38 0.02 -7.14 6.10
N PRO A 39 -0.49 -8.38 6.12
CA PRO A 39 -1.49 -8.77 7.10
C PRO A 39 -0.85 -9.20 8.42
N SER A 40 -1.35 -8.64 9.51
CA SER A 40 -1.13 -9.14 10.87
C SER A 40 -2.49 -9.37 11.51
N PHE A 41 -2.71 -10.55 12.05
CA PHE A 41 -4.00 -10.95 12.63
C PHE A 41 -3.97 -11.05 14.16
N SER A 42 -2.97 -10.49 14.78
CA SER A 42 -2.89 -10.46 16.24
C SER A 42 -3.74 -9.30 16.80
N ASN A 43 -4.59 -9.61 17.77
CA ASN A 43 -5.37 -8.58 18.48
C ASN A 43 -4.55 -7.84 19.57
N SER A 44 -3.26 -8.15 19.71
CA SER A 44 -2.40 -7.50 20.68
C SER A 44 -1.96 -6.11 20.20
N PRO A 45 -2.08 -5.05 21.01
CA PRO A 45 -1.55 -3.74 20.65
C PRO A 45 -0.02 -3.69 20.57
N THR A 46 0.66 -4.77 20.95
CA THR A 46 2.13 -4.92 20.87
C THR A 46 2.55 -5.85 19.73
N SER A 47 1.60 -6.31 18.91
CA SER A 47 1.87 -7.14 17.73
C SER A 47 2.38 -6.32 16.55
N ASP A 48 2.79 -7.04 15.50
CA ASP A 48 3.06 -6.42 14.21
C ASP A 48 1.83 -5.70 13.66
N PHE A 49 2.05 -4.66 12.88
CA PHE A 49 0.98 -3.89 12.27
C PHE A 49 0.30 -4.67 11.14
N PHE A 50 -1.03 -4.60 11.09
CA PHE A 50 -1.73 -4.79 9.84
C PHE A 50 -1.56 -3.53 9.00
N ALA A 51 -1.03 -3.63 7.79
CA ALA A 51 -0.73 -2.47 6.98
C ALA A 51 -1.28 -2.59 5.55
N MET A 52 -1.71 -1.46 5.00
CA MET A 52 -2.07 -1.28 3.61
C MET A 52 -1.38 -0.03 3.06
N SER A 53 -0.86 -0.12 1.84
CA SER A 53 -0.24 1.02 1.14
C SER A 53 -0.79 1.11 -0.28
N ILE A 54 -1.17 2.31 -0.72
CA ILE A 54 -1.70 2.54 -2.05
C ILE A 54 -0.71 3.39 -2.84
N LEU A 55 -0.28 2.85 -3.98
CA LEU A 55 0.53 3.56 -4.96
C LEU A 55 -0.34 3.97 -6.15
N GLU A 56 -0.28 5.24 -6.51
CA GLU A 56 -0.79 5.73 -7.79
C GLU A 56 0.25 5.46 -8.88
N LEU A 57 -0.20 4.94 -10.02
CA LEU A 57 0.66 4.63 -11.16
C LEU A 57 0.65 5.78 -12.16
N ASP A 58 1.82 6.17 -12.61
CA ASP A 58 2.04 7.03 -13.76
C ASP A 58 2.72 6.20 -14.86
N ASP A 59 1.90 5.65 -15.77
CA ASP A 59 2.38 4.78 -16.84
C ASP A 59 3.24 5.53 -17.85
N GLU A 60 3.04 6.84 -18.05
CA GLU A 60 3.78 7.65 -19.02
C GLU A 60 5.23 7.87 -18.57
N ASN A 61 5.44 8.10 -17.28
CA ASN A 61 6.77 8.32 -16.70
C ASN A 61 7.35 7.07 -16.06
N GLU A 62 6.63 5.95 -16.09
CA GLU A 62 7.00 4.69 -15.42
C GLU A 62 7.34 4.93 -13.94
N GLN A 63 6.45 5.63 -13.24
CA GLN A 63 6.62 6.02 -11.84
C GLN A 63 5.44 5.54 -11.00
N GLY A 64 5.71 5.36 -9.70
CA GLY A 64 4.69 5.12 -8.69
C GLY A 64 4.76 6.18 -7.60
N MET A 65 3.62 6.52 -7.02
CA MET A 65 3.54 7.46 -5.92
C MET A 65 2.77 6.86 -4.75
N LEU A 66 3.40 6.83 -3.58
CA LEU A 66 2.71 6.47 -2.35
C LEU A 66 1.78 7.62 -1.95
N VAL A 67 0.47 7.41 -2.05
CA VAL A 67 -0.57 8.43 -1.85
C VAL A 67 -1.45 8.16 -0.65
N HIS A 68 -1.47 6.94 -0.13
CA HIS A 68 -2.33 6.53 0.98
C HIS A 68 -1.69 5.38 1.74
N SER A 69 -1.84 5.40 3.05
CA SER A 69 -1.29 4.37 3.93
C SER A 69 -2.21 4.13 5.12
N TYR A 70 -2.30 2.89 5.55
CA TYR A 70 -3.04 2.45 6.73
C TYR A 70 -2.17 1.49 7.51
N ALA A 71 -2.03 1.70 8.81
CA ALA A 71 -1.31 0.80 9.67
C ALA A 71 -1.93 0.80 11.07
N VAL A 72 -2.28 -0.37 11.58
CA VAL A 72 -2.88 -0.55 12.91
C VAL A 72 -2.23 -1.75 13.59
N ALA A 73 -1.72 -1.55 14.80
CA ALA A 73 -1.26 -2.63 15.67
C ALA A 73 -2.46 -3.24 16.37
N GLY A 74 -2.65 -4.54 16.23
CA GLY A 74 -3.85 -5.21 16.69
C GLY A 74 -5.06 -4.88 15.80
N GLY A 75 -6.25 -4.93 16.38
CA GLY A 75 -7.47 -4.63 15.67
C GLY A 75 -8.30 -5.86 15.30
N ASP A 76 -9.57 -5.64 15.02
CA ASP A 76 -10.48 -6.68 14.61
C ASP A 76 -10.38 -6.90 13.10
N LEU A 77 -10.39 -8.15 12.68
CA LEU A 77 -10.47 -8.55 11.27
C LEU A 77 -11.58 -7.80 10.52
N LYS A 78 -12.71 -7.58 11.18
CA LYS A 78 -13.84 -6.83 10.62
C LYS A 78 -13.49 -5.38 10.30
N ASP A 79 -12.70 -4.73 11.13
CA ASP A 79 -12.28 -3.34 10.91
C ASP A 79 -11.34 -3.26 9.70
N HIS A 80 -10.41 -4.19 9.57
CA HIS A 80 -9.53 -4.28 8.40
C HIS A 80 -10.31 -4.58 7.11
N ILE A 81 -11.34 -5.44 7.16
CA ILE A 81 -12.23 -5.70 6.01
C ILE A 81 -13.04 -4.44 5.66
N ASN A 82 -13.56 -3.73 6.64
CA ASN A 82 -14.27 -2.46 6.40
C ASN A 82 -13.35 -1.41 5.77
N TYR A 83 -12.09 -1.36 6.19
CA TYR A 83 -11.11 -0.47 5.58
C TYR A 83 -10.78 -0.88 4.14
N LEU A 84 -10.59 -2.17 3.88
CA LEU A 84 -10.42 -2.67 2.52
C LEU A 84 -11.62 -2.33 1.64
N PHE A 85 -12.84 -2.45 2.17
CA PHE A 85 -14.05 -2.02 1.45
C PHE A 85 -14.03 -0.53 1.12
N TYR A 86 -13.62 0.32 2.08
CA TYR A 86 -13.41 1.74 1.82
C TYR A 86 -12.41 1.97 0.69
N VAL A 87 -11.27 1.30 0.71
CA VAL A 87 -10.24 1.41 -0.33
C VAL A 87 -10.79 1.00 -1.70
N MET A 88 -11.43 -0.17 -1.78
CA MET A 88 -11.99 -0.69 -3.04
C MET A 88 -13.10 0.17 -3.63
N THR A 89 -13.81 0.94 -2.80
CA THR A 89 -14.90 1.82 -3.26
C THR A 89 -14.45 3.25 -3.57
N ASN A 90 -13.30 3.68 -3.05
CA ASN A 90 -12.79 5.03 -3.24
C ASN A 90 -11.59 5.12 -4.19
N PHE A 91 -10.91 4.03 -4.47
CA PHE A 91 -9.76 3.98 -5.39
C PHE A 91 -10.03 2.99 -6.52
N ASN A 92 -9.58 3.32 -7.72
CA ASN A 92 -9.59 2.37 -8.82
C ASN A 92 -8.40 1.41 -8.67
N ILE A 93 -8.53 0.44 -7.74
CA ILE A 93 -7.49 -0.57 -7.50
C ILE A 93 -7.50 -1.57 -8.65
N GLU A 94 -6.40 -1.67 -9.38
CA GLU A 94 -6.23 -2.64 -10.47
C GLU A 94 -5.60 -3.95 -9.96
N MET A 95 -4.74 -3.85 -8.95
CA MET A 95 -3.98 -4.98 -8.44
C MET A 95 -3.80 -4.88 -6.93
N ILE A 96 -3.90 -6.01 -6.26
CA ILE A 96 -3.58 -6.17 -4.85
C ILE A 96 -2.40 -7.12 -4.72
N CYS A 97 -1.35 -6.69 -4.03
CA CYS A 97 -0.22 -7.53 -3.64
C CYS A 97 -0.35 -7.86 -2.16
N ILE A 98 -0.36 -9.13 -1.83
CA ILE A 98 -0.52 -9.59 -0.45
C ILE A 98 0.41 -10.77 -0.17
N ASP A 99 0.95 -10.83 1.06
CA ASP A 99 1.68 -12.02 1.52
C ASP A 99 0.77 -13.25 1.47
N ASN A 100 1.36 -14.37 1.11
CA ASN A 100 0.67 -15.66 1.02
C ASN A 100 -0.07 -16.03 2.32
N ALA A 101 0.43 -15.64 3.49
CA ALA A 101 -0.27 -15.83 4.76
C ALA A 101 -1.60 -15.07 4.85
N GLY A 102 -1.77 -14.02 4.06
CA GLY A 102 -2.94 -13.15 4.09
C GLY A 102 -4.14 -13.58 3.21
N PHE A 103 -4.05 -14.70 2.51
CA PHE A 103 -5.14 -15.11 1.59
C PHE A 103 -6.49 -15.28 2.30
N GLN A 104 -6.50 -15.76 3.55
CA GLN A 104 -7.71 -15.90 4.35
C GLN A 104 -8.42 -14.56 4.61
N PHE A 105 -7.65 -13.48 4.69
CA PHE A 105 -8.21 -12.12 4.81
C PHE A 105 -9.03 -11.75 3.56
N ILE A 106 -8.52 -12.05 2.38
CA ILE A 106 -9.21 -11.78 1.11
C ILE A 106 -10.45 -12.69 0.96
N ASP A 107 -10.37 -13.97 1.34
CA ASP A 107 -11.52 -14.86 1.35
C ASP A 107 -12.60 -14.34 2.29
N SER A 108 -12.22 -13.92 3.49
CA SER A 108 -13.16 -13.32 4.46
C SER A 108 -13.78 -12.02 3.94
N ALA A 109 -13.02 -11.20 3.22
CA ALA A 109 -13.55 -10.00 2.56
C ALA A 109 -14.58 -10.36 1.48
N ASN A 110 -14.30 -11.35 0.62
CA ASN A 110 -15.22 -11.81 -0.41
C ASN A 110 -16.54 -12.36 0.18
N GLU A 111 -16.48 -12.96 1.36
CA GLU A 111 -17.65 -13.45 2.08
C GLU A 111 -18.44 -12.36 2.81
N ASN A 112 -17.83 -11.20 3.02
CA ASN A 112 -18.43 -10.09 3.74
C ASN A 112 -19.66 -9.51 3.01
N GLY A 113 -20.71 -9.21 3.76
CA GLY A 113 -21.98 -8.72 3.22
C GLY A 113 -21.86 -7.41 2.42
N LEU A 114 -20.93 -6.50 2.80
CA LEU A 114 -20.67 -5.26 2.06
C LEU A 114 -20.09 -5.55 0.68
N PHE A 115 -19.11 -6.44 0.59
CA PHE A 115 -18.49 -6.85 -0.68
C PHE A 115 -19.51 -7.51 -1.60
N ARG A 116 -20.27 -8.47 -1.08
CA ARG A 116 -21.34 -9.17 -1.85
C ARG A 116 -22.41 -8.21 -2.34
N LYS A 117 -22.91 -7.32 -1.48
CA LYS A 117 -23.94 -6.32 -1.83
C LYS A 117 -23.47 -5.38 -2.94
N ASN A 118 -22.19 -5.00 -2.93
CA ASN A 118 -21.61 -4.11 -3.92
C ASN A 118 -20.97 -4.84 -5.11
N LYS A 119 -21.14 -6.17 -5.20
CA LYS A 119 -20.61 -7.00 -6.27
C LYS A 119 -19.08 -6.89 -6.44
N ILE A 120 -18.38 -6.69 -5.34
CA ILE A 120 -16.92 -6.69 -5.31
C ILE A 120 -16.48 -8.11 -5.02
N ASN A 121 -15.72 -8.69 -5.94
CA ASN A 121 -15.13 -10.01 -5.78
C ASN A 121 -13.65 -9.93 -6.15
N LEU A 122 -12.78 -10.30 -5.21
CA LEU A 122 -11.34 -10.26 -5.36
C LEU A 122 -10.85 -11.66 -5.75
N SER A 123 -10.31 -11.78 -6.96
CA SER A 123 -9.83 -13.06 -7.49
C SER A 123 -8.34 -13.22 -7.19
N PHE A 124 -7.95 -14.45 -6.85
CA PHE A 124 -6.55 -14.78 -6.60
C PHE A 124 -5.79 -15.20 -7.86
N PHE A 125 -4.55 -14.79 -7.91
CA PHE A 125 -3.54 -15.31 -8.81
C PHE A 125 -2.33 -15.76 -7.99
N ASP A 126 -1.94 -17.02 -8.08
CA ASP A 126 -0.76 -17.54 -7.41
C ASP A 126 0.47 -17.22 -8.23
N PHE A 127 1.15 -16.15 -7.82
CA PHE A 127 2.30 -15.64 -8.54
C PHE A 127 3.50 -16.61 -8.53
N ASN A 128 3.67 -17.37 -7.46
CA ASN A 128 4.85 -18.22 -7.28
C ASN A 128 4.77 -19.53 -8.06
N SER A 129 3.60 -20.10 -8.19
CA SER A 129 3.43 -21.37 -8.89
C SER A 129 3.25 -21.23 -10.40
N GLU A 130 2.75 -20.08 -10.84
CA GLU A 130 2.38 -19.86 -12.25
C GLU A 130 3.36 -18.95 -13.00
N THR A 131 4.28 -18.26 -12.30
CA THR A 131 5.16 -17.25 -12.91
C THR A 131 6.64 -17.58 -12.87
N GLU A 132 7.04 -18.71 -12.32
CA GLU A 132 8.42 -19.15 -12.33
C GLU A 132 8.89 -19.36 -13.79
N GLY A 133 9.72 -18.44 -14.28
CA GLY A 133 10.20 -18.44 -15.66
C GLY A 133 9.28 -17.77 -16.70
N VAL A 134 8.20 -17.13 -16.30
CA VAL A 134 7.27 -16.42 -17.18
C VAL A 134 7.50 -14.90 -17.13
N ASP A 135 7.37 -14.25 -18.28
CA ASP A 135 7.34 -12.80 -18.39
C ASP A 135 6.21 -12.21 -17.51
N TYR A 136 6.59 -11.40 -16.53
CA TYR A 136 5.68 -10.77 -15.57
C TYR A 136 4.53 -10.01 -16.25
N GLU A 137 4.84 -9.22 -17.28
CA GLU A 137 3.82 -8.45 -18.01
C GLU A 137 2.81 -9.35 -18.71
N LYS A 138 3.29 -10.48 -19.25
CA LYS A 138 2.41 -11.47 -19.86
C LYS A 138 1.53 -12.12 -18.81
N ALA A 139 2.08 -12.51 -17.66
CA ALA A 139 1.34 -13.10 -16.56
C ALA A 139 0.22 -12.16 -16.06
N VAL A 140 0.52 -10.87 -15.90
CA VAL A 140 -0.46 -9.84 -15.52
C VAL A 140 -1.55 -9.68 -16.58
N ARG A 141 -1.18 -9.63 -17.87
CA ARG A 141 -2.16 -9.55 -18.97
C ARG A 141 -3.08 -10.77 -19.02
N ASP A 142 -2.52 -11.95 -18.86
CA ASP A 142 -3.29 -13.20 -18.90
C ASP A 142 -4.19 -13.33 -17.68
N ALA A 143 -3.73 -12.94 -16.49
CA ALA A 143 -4.55 -12.85 -15.29
C ALA A 143 -5.69 -11.85 -15.46
N LYS A 144 -5.42 -10.64 -15.94
CA LYS A 144 -6.45 -9.65 -16.27
C LYS A 144 -7.48 -10.20 -17.25
N ARG A 145 -7.05 -10.90 -18.30
CA ARG A 145 -7.96 -11.51 -19.28
C ARG A 145 -8.82 -12.62 -18.67
N LYS A 146 -8.22 -13.46 -17.81
CA LYS A 146 -8.90 -14.59 -17.16
C LYS A 146 -9.95 -14.14 -16.15
N TYR A 147 -9.64 -13.10 -15.36
CA TYR A 147 -10.44 -12.67 -14.21
C TYR A 147 -11.24 -11.38 -14.44
N ASN A 148 -11.02 -10.69 -15.55
CA ASN A 148 -11.57 -9.35 -15.81
C ASN A 148 -13.08 -9.33 -16.15
N LYS A 149 -13.81 -10.36 -15.83
CA LYS A 149 -15.27 -10.44 -16.10
C LYS A 149 -16.12 -9.82 -14.99
N THR A 150 -15.51 -9.38 -13.88
CA THR A 150 -16.21 -8.80 -12.74
C THR A 150 -15.44 -7.64 -12.18
N SER A 151 -16.14 -6.65 -11.65
CA SER A 151 -15.62 -5.48 -10.98
C SER A 151 -14.80 -5.85 -9.73
N GLY A 152 -13.50 -6.06 -9.88
CA GLY A 152 -12.62 -6.34 -8.77
C GLY A 152 -11.15 -6.37 -9.18
N ALA A 153 -10.27 -6.06 -8.25
CA ALA A 153 -8.83 -6.17 -8.44
C ALA A 153 -8.37 -7.63 -8.44
N ILE A 154 -7.27 -7.88 -9.11
CA ILE A 154 -6.60 -9.17 -9.07
C ILE A 154 -5.66 -9.19 -7.88
N CYS A 155 -5.77 -10.21 -7.02
CA CYS A 155 -4.91 -10.40 -5.86
C CYS A 155 -3.74 -11.32 -6.21
N PHE A 156 -2.53 -10.79 -6.12
CA PHE A 156 -1.30 -11.56 -6.26
C PHE A 156 -0.81 -12.01 -4.89
N LYS A 157 -0.76 -13.33 -4.69
CA LYS A 157 -0.15 -13.93 -3.50
C LYS A 157 1.35 -14.04 -3.72
N GLN A 158 2.11 -13.43 -2.85
CA GLN A 158 3.57 -13.49 -2.88
C GLN A 158 4.11 -14.20 -1.66
N VAL A 159 4.92 -15.23 -1.83
CA VAL A 159 5.67 -15.82 -0.72
C VAL A 159 6.91 -14.96 -0.45
N PHE A 160 7.05 -14.48 0.77
CA PHE A 160 8.18 -13.66 1.19
C PHE A 160 9.38 -14.54 1.54
N THR A 161 9.99 -15.13 0.49
CA THR A 161 11.28 -15.80 0.64
C THR A 161 12.40 -14.80 0.88
N SER A 162 13.52 -15.23 1.46
CA SER A 162 14.69 -14.36 1.65
C SER A 162 15.19 -13.77 0.33
N GLU A 163 15.10 -14.52 -0.77
CA GLU A 163 15.47 -14.04 -2.09
C GLU A 163 14.50 -12.98 -2.60
N PHE A 164 13.19 -13.19 -2.44
CA PHE A 164 12.19 -12.19 -2.80
C PHE A 164 12.38 -10.89 -2.00
N ILE A 165 12.55 -11.00 -0.67
CA ILE A 165 12.77 -9.85 0.21
C ILE A 165 14.02 -9.07 -0.24
N ARG A 166 15.12 -9.76 -0.54
CA ARG A 166 16.34 -9.13 -1.06
C ARG A 166 16.08 -8.38 -2.36
N LYS A 167 15.50 -9.06 -3.36
CA LYS A 167 15.20 -8.46 -4.67
C LYS A 167 14.23 -7.28 -4.56
N ALA A 168 13.21 -7.38 -3.72
CA ALA A 168 12.25 -6.31 -3.51
C ALA A 168 12.90 -5.05 -2.90
N ASN A 169 13.77 -5.23 -1.91
CA ASN A 169 14.51 -4.11 -1.32
C ASN A 169 15.52 -3.49 -2.30
N GLU A 170 16.25 -4.32 -3.06
CA GLU A 170 17.17 -3.84 -4.11
C GLU A 170 16.41 -3.05 -5.18
N HIS A 171 15.22 -3.54 -5.58
CA HIS A 171 14.38 -2.86 -6.56
C HIS A 171 13.83 -1.53 -6.01
N LEU A 172 13.35 -1.52 -4.76
CA LEU A 172 12.88 -0.29 -4.11
C LEU A 172 14.02 0.75 -4.01
N GLN A 173 15.22 0.31 -3.65
CA GLN A 173 16.39 1.19 -3.61
C GLN A 173 16.68 1.79 -4.99
N ALA A 174 16.68 0.97 -6.05
CA ALA A 174 16.86 1.44 -7.42
C ALA A 174 15.74 2.42 -7.83
N CYS A 175 14.49 2.16 -7.47
CA CYS A 175 13.37 3.07 -7.73
C CYS A 175 13.55 4.43 -7.03
N ILE A 176 14.05 4.45 -5.80
CA ILE A 176 14.36 5.70 -5.09
C ILE A 176 15.54 6.40 -5.78
N ASP A 177 16.60 5.68 -6.13
CA ASP A 177 17.80 6.22 -6.75
C ASP A 177 17.53 6.86 -8.12
N HIS A 178 16.60 6.27 -8.87
CA HIS A 178 16.23 6.73 -10.21
C HIS A 178 14.94 7.55 -10.25
N LYS A 179 14.41 7.96 -9.09
CA LYS A 179 13.18 8.75 -8.95
C LYS A 179 11.97 8.10 -9.65
N LYS A 180 11.87 6.77 -9.55
CA LYS A 180 10.73 5.99 -10.06
C LYS A 180 9.65 5.78 -9.01
N ILE A 181 9.94 6.02 -7.74
CA ILE A 181 8.95 6.08 -6.66
C ILE A 181 8.97 7.44 -6.02
N TRP A 182 7.77 7.95 -5.72
CA TRP A 182 7.53 9.24 -5.11
C TRP A 182 6.66 9.10 -3.87
N PHE A 183 6.76 10.09 -2.99
CA PHE A 183 5.93 10.20 -1.81
C PHE A 183 5.08 11.46 -1.94
N ALA A 184 3.76 11.32 -1.77
CA ALA A 184 2.82 12.43 -1.87
C ALA A 184 3.16 13.56 -0.88
N ALA A 185 2.82 14.77 -1.26
CA ALA A 185 2.97 15.93 -0.41
C ALA A 185 2.07 15.83 0.83
N LYS A 186 2.52 16.42 1.93
CA LYS A 186 1.65 16.67 3.07
C LYS A 186 0.54 17.65 2.66
N THR A 187 -0.69 17.28 2.97
CA THR A 187 -1.84 18.16 2.77
C THR A 187 -1.77 19.30 3.79
N THR A 188 -1.82 20.53 3.34
CA THR A 188 -2.05 21.62 4.27
C THR A 188 -3.51 21.59 4.69
N ALA A 189 -3.78 21.27 5.95
CA ALA A 189 -5.11 21.22 6.52
C ALA A 189 -5.70 22.65 6.57
N ASN A 190 -6.35 23.05 5.50
CA ASN A 190 -7.06 24.32 5.38
C ASN A 190 -8.44 24.10 4.75
N GLU A 191 -9.29 25.11 4.76
CA GLU A 191 -10.62 25.07 4.15
C GLU A 191 -10.60 24.58 2.69
N ASN A 192 -9.55 24.89 1.94
CA ASN A 192 -9.40 24.47 0.55
C ASN A 192 -9.16 22.97 0.43
N ALA A 193 -8.36 22.37 1.32
CA ALA A 193 -8.16 20.92 1.37
C ALA A 193 -9.47 20.19 1.71
N PHE A 194 -10.22 20.70 2.68
CA PHE A 194 -11.55 20.19 3.03
C PHE A 194 -12.53 20.27 1.86
N ASN A 195 -12.65 21.44 1.24
CA ASN A 195 -13.55 21.66 0.10
C ASN A 195 -13.17 20.78 -1.09
N LYS A 196 -11.88 20.62 -1.37
CA LYS A 196 -11.39 19.76 -2.43
C LYS A 196 -11.73 18.29 -2.15
N THR A 197 -11.54 17.83 -0.93
CA THR A 197 -11.81 16.46 -0.52
C THR A 197 -13.31 16.15 -0.58
N THR A 198 -14.17 17.04 -0.14
CA THR A 198 -15.63 16.90 -0.24
C THR A 198 -16.11 16.99 -1.68
N SER A 199 -15.54 17.85 -2.50
CA SER A 199 -15.86 17.95 -3.93
C SER A 199 -15.46 16.72 -4.73
N GLN A 200 -14.48 15.94 -4.26
CA GLN A 200 -14.11 14.65 -4.83
C GLN A 200 -15.15 13.54 -4.54
N GLY A 201 -16.21 13.85 -3.79
CA GLY A 201 -17.32 12.95 -3.52
C GLY A 201 -16.93 11.78 -2.63
N VAL A 202 -16.07 12.01 -1.65
CA VAL A 202 -15.82 11.05 -0.58
C VAL A 202 -17.14 10.76 0.11
N ARG A 203 -17.50 9.48 0.21
CA ARG A 203 -18.67 9.08 0.99
C ARG A 203 -18.39 9.35 2.46
N THR A 204 -18.88 10.47 2.92
CA THR A 204 -18.71 10.99 4.27
C THR A 204 -19.90 10.64 5.17
N ASP A 205 -20.68 9.64 4.80
CA ASP A 205 -21.89 9.24 5.53
C ASP A 205 -21.65 9.01 7.03
N LYS A 206 -20.36 8.86 7.42
CA LYS A 206 -19.92 8.71 8.80
C LYS A 206 -18.82 9.71 9.22
N LEU A 207 -18.38 10.58 8.32
CA LEU A 207 -17.32 11.56 8.57
C LEU A 207 -17.95 12.95 8.52
N ASN A 208 -17.95 13.65 9.65
CA ASN A 208 -18.18 15.11 9.65
C ASN A 208 -16.89 15.83 9.25
N ALA A 209 -16.93 17.15 9.12
CA ALA A 209 -15.78 17.96 8.72
C ALA A 209 -14.56 17.76 9.61
N GLU A 210 -14.76 17.64 10.92
CA GLU A 210 -13.72 17.45 11.92
C GLU A 210 -13.04 16.08 11.74
N ASN A 211 -13.81 15.00 11.66
CA ASN A 211 -13.28 13.64 11.44
C ASN A 211 -12.54 13.52 10.11
N LEU A 212 -12.93 14.29 9.09
CA LEU A 212 -12.28 14.28 7.79
C LEU A 212 -10.90 14.93 7.85
N LEU A 213 -10.76 16.03 8.57
CA LEU A 213 -9.47 16.68 8.79
C LEU A 213 -8.53 15.74 9.58
N ASP A 214 -9.02 15.15 10.65
CA ASP A 214 -8.28 14.17 11.44
C ASP A 214 -7.81 13.00 10.56
N PHE A 215 -8.67 12.52 9.67
CA PHE A 215 -8.31 11.43 8.74
C PHE A 215 -7.22 11.83 7.75
N ILE A 216 -7.24 13.05 7.23
CA ILE A 216 -6.18 13.57 6.35
C ILE A 216 -4.86 13.69 7.12
N GLU A 217 -4.88 14.23 8.33
CA GLU A 217 -3.68 14.35 9.16
C GLU A 217 -3.08 12.98 9.50
N ILE A 218 -3.90 11.99 9.80
CA ILE A 218 -3.47 10.60 10.01
C ILE A 218 -2.79 10.06 8.75
N GLN A 219 -3.34 10.31 7.56
CA GLN A 219 -2.74 9.84 6.32
C GLN A 219 -1.39 10.51 6.03
N ASP A 220 -1.28 11.81 6.24
CA ASP A 220 -0.03 12.54 6.11
C ASP A 220 1.04 11.98 7.05
N ASP A 221 0.66 11.69 8.29
CA ASP A 221 1.55 11.12 9.30
C ASP A 221 1.98 9.68 8.96
N MET A 222 1.07 8.86 8.45
CA MET A 222 1.36 7.48 8.01
C MET A 222 2.39 7.45 6.88
N ILE A 223 2.29 8.32 5.89
CA ILE A 223 3.29 8.43 4.79
C ILE A 223 4.63 8.88 5.35
N TYR A 224 4.64 9.85 6.25
CA TYR A 224 5.86 10.30 6.92
C TYR A 224 6.53 9.15 7.72
N GLN A 225 5.75 8.39 8.49
CA GLN A 225 6.26 7.23 9.25
C GLN A 225 6.80 6.15 8.32
N THR A 226 6.16 5.88 7.20
CA THR A 226 6.66 4.93 6.19
C THR A 226 8.06 5.35 5.69
N LYS A 227 8.25 6.61 5.32
CA LYS A 227 9.56 7.13 4.91
C LYS A 227 10.60 7.00 6.03
N ARG A 228 10.20 7.33 7.26
CA ARG A 228 11.08 7.23 8.43
C ARG A 228 11.51 5.79 8.70
N GLN A 229 10.59 4.84 8.62
CA GLN A 229 10.92 3.42 8.78
C GLN A 229 11.86 2.93 7.68
N CYS A 230 11.62 3.26 6.43
CA CYS A 230 12.55 2.96 5.34
C CYS A 230 13.96 3.52 5.62
N ALA A 231 14.06 4.78 6.09
CA ALA A 231 15.32 5.40 6.45
C ALA A 231 16.07 4.74 7.62
N LEU A 232 15.40 3.87 8.36
CA LEU A 232 15.97 3.16 9.51
C LEU A 232 16.29 1.68 9.21
N VAL A 233 15.98 1.19 8.02
CA VAL A 233 16.26 -0.19 7.63
C VAL A 233 17.77 -0.44 7.60
N GLU A 234 18.21 -1.45 8.34
CA GLU A 234 19.58 -1.96 8.35
C GLU A 234 19.68 -3.28 7.57
N VAL A 235 20.79 -3.46 6.88
CA VAL A 235 21.13 -4.75 6.26
C VAL A 235 22.10 -5.49 7.14
N LYS A 236 21.76 -6.72 7.49
CA LYS A 236 22.64 -7.63 8.25
C LYS A 236 22.93 -8.86 7.41
N SER A 237 24.20 -9.23 7.35
CA SER A 237 24.59 -10.48 6.71
C SER A 237 24.67 -11.59 7.77
N THR A 238 24.01 -12.70 7.49
CA THR A 238 24.15 -13.90 8.32
C THR A 238 25.50 -14.57 8.05
N PRO A 239 26.00 -15.45 8.95
CA PRO A 239 27.22 -16.22 8.71
C PRO A 239 27.20 -17.07 7.44
N ARG A 240 26.00 -17.35 6.90
CA ARG A 240 25.80 -18.09 5.64
C ARG A 240 25.70 -17.18 4.41
N GLY A 241 25.96 -15.88 4.55
CA GLY A 241 25.93 -14.91 3.45
C GLY A 241 24.51 -14.43 3.06
N THR A 242 23.46 -14.86 3.77
CA THR A 242 22.10 -14.36 3.52
C THR A 242 21.96 -12.96 4.09
N GLN A 243 21.41 -12.05 3.32
CA GLN A 243 21.10 -10.70 3.79
C GLN A 243 19.70 -10.66 4.41
N THR A 244 19.59 -9.98 5.54
CA THR A 244 18.31 -9.65 6.18
C THR A 244 18.16 -8.14 6.25
N PHE A 245 16.95 -7.66 6.01
CA PHE A 245 16.57 -6.24 6.02
C PHE A 245 15.63 -6.03 7.19
N ASP A 246 15.99 -5.17 8.12
CA ASP A 246 15.21 -5.05 9.33
C ASP A 246 15.43 -3.70 10.02
N LEU A 247 14.53 -3.35 10.91
CA LEU A 247 14.72 -2.21 11.79
C LEU A 247 15.73 -2.53 12.90
N PRO A 248 16.49 -1.55 13.40
CA PRO A 248 17.33 -1.72 14.59
C PRO A 248 16.53 -2.31 15.75
N LEU A 249 17.15 -3.22 16.51
CA LEU A 249 16.47 -3.95 17.59
C LEU A 249 15.77 -3.05 18.61
N HIS A 250 16.33 -1.87 18.90
CA HIS A 250 15.74 -0.91 19.84
C HIS A 250 14.50 -0.20 19.30
N LEU A 251 14.20 -0.33 18.01
CA LEU A 251 13.03 0.23 17.35
C LEU A 251 11.96 -0.82 17.04
N LYS A 252 12.29 -2.09 17.22
CA LYS A 252 11.30 -3.18 17.20
C LYS A 252 10.51 -3.10 18.50
N LYS A 253 9.25 -2.79 18.41
CA LYS A 253 8.31 -2.88 19.53
C LYS A 253 7.36 -4.01 19.30
#